data_ef296accd262656ff6ac051cf6ce549f
#
_entry.id   ef296accd262656ff6ac051cf6ce549f
#
_cell.length_a   1.000
_cell.length_b   1.000
_cell.length_c   1.000
_cell.angle_alpha   90.00
_cell.angle_beta   90.00
_cell.angle_gamma   90.00
#
_symmetry.space_group_name_H-M   'P 1'
#
loop_
_entity.id
_entity.type
_entity.pdbx_description
1 polymer ?
#
loop_
_entity_poly.entity_id
_entity_poly.type
_entity_poly.pdbx_seq_one_letter_code
_entity_poly.pdbx_strand_id
1 'polypeptide(L)'
;MNPLRWRLGFGRMAFSLIELLVVIAIIAILAALLLPVLGRAKGKSGDIKCISNLKQLGIALYIYADEHEGRLPSAERRPTTPVDPTNVQPRIVDLLATNVGNVLKVFECPRDRFDWFRLEGSSYEWNYAANNQLIEQPGVNGGIPISAERARLMYDYENFHVGGSNGVKNVLYGDGRVEPLR
;
A
#
# COMPACT_ATOMS: atom_id res chain seq x y z
N MET A 1 9.33 -11.42 -74.50
CA MET A 1 8.56 -11.30 -73.27
C MET A 1 9.26 -10.29 -72.35
N ASN A 2 8.66 -9.11 -72.19
CA ASN A 2 9.30 -7.97 -71.52
C ASN A 2 8.68 -7.87 -70.10
N PRO A 3 9.43 -7.96 -68.97
CA PRO A 3 8.85 -7.87 -67.66
C PRO A 3 8.55 -6.39 -67.31
N LEU A 4 7.29 -6.08 -67.06
CA LEU A 4 6.83 -4.80 -66.51
C LEU A 4 7.47 -4.56 -65.14
N ARG A 5 8.44 -3.66 -65.03
CA ARG A 5 8.99 -3.15 -63.79
C ARG A 5 8.05 -2.06 -63.25
N TRP A 6 7.23 -2.43 -62.24
CA TRP A 6 6.50 -1.46 -61.43
C TRP A 6 7.50 -0.70 -60.55
N ARG A 7 7.85 0.51 -60.98
CA ARG A 7 8.54 1.46 -60.06
C ARG A 7 7.49 2.14 -59.21
N LEU A 8 7.34 1.66 -57.98
CA LEU A 8 6.65 2.42 -56.95
C LEU A 8 7.54 3.64 -56.62
N GLY A 9 7.23 4.76 -57.21
CA GLY A 9 7.83 6.04 -56.88
C GLY A 9 7.32 6.50 -55.53
N PHE A 10 8.03 6.16 -54.42
CA PHE A 10 7.83 6.85 -53.18
C PHE A 10 8.27 8.30 -53.34
N GLY A 11 7.32 9.18 -53.55
CA GLY A 11 7.55 10.62 -53.51
C GLY A 11 8.10 10.96 -52.14
N ARG A 12 9.35 11.39 -52.07
CA ARG A 12 9.94 11.95 -50.84
C ARG A 12 9.21 13.25 -50.57
N MET A 13 8.16 13.22 -49.72
CA MET A 13 7.61 14.44 -49.15
C MET A 13 8.70 15.06 -48.29
N ALA A 14 9.25 16.17 -48.70
CA ALA A 14 10.19 16.94 -47.91
C ALA A 14 9.41 17.62 -46.80
N PHE A 15 9.66 17.19 -45.57
CA PHE A 15 9.04 17.75 -44.35
C PHE A 15 9.63 19.15 -44.10
N SER A 16 8.78 20.15 -43.94
CA SER A 16 9.22 21.51 -43.64
C SER A 16 9.65 21.60 -42.15
N LEU A 17 10.72 22.35 -41.88
CA LEU A 17 11.20 22.62 -40.53
C LEU A 17 10.11 23.23 -39.62
N ILE A 18 9.24 24.06 -40.23
CA ILE A 18 8.12 24.70 -39.52
C ILE A 18 7.02 23.69 -39.15
N GLU A 19 6.73 22.71 -40.02
CA GLU A 19 5.75 21.64 -39.71
C GLU A 19 6.23 20.80 -38.53
N LEU A 20 7.51 20.46 -38.49
CA LEU A 20 8.08 19.74 -37.35
C LEU A 20 8.02 20.56 -36.06
N LEU A 21 8.35 21.86 -36.14
CA LEU A 21 8.36 22.76 -34.99
C LEU A 21 6.96 22.94 -34.40
N VAL A 22 5.93 23.07 -35.24
CA VAL A 22 4.53 23.19 -34.78
C VAL A 22 4.07 21.91 -34.08
N VAL A 23 4.42 20.74 -34.59
CA VAL A 23 4.04 19.44 -33.96
C VAL A 23 4.67 19.30 -32.58
N ILE A 24 5.98 19.56 -32.44
CA ILE A 24 6.63 19.48 -31.13
C ILE A 24 6.08 20.51 -30.13
N ALA A 25 5.71 21.71 -30.63
CA ALA A 25 5.10 22.74 -29.79
C ALA A 25 3.74 22.27 -29.23
N ILE A 26 2.90 21.66 -30.06
CA ILE A 26 1.61 21.11 -29.63
C ILE A 26 1.81 19.98 -28.63
N ILE A 27 2.73 19.04 -28.88
CA ILE A 27 3.04 17.95 -27.96
C ILE A 27 3.55 18.50 -26.61
N ALA A 28 4.42 19.51 -26.64
CA ALA A 28 4.94 20.14 -25.42
C ALA A 28 3.82 20.76 -24.56
N ILE A 29 2.87 21.47 -25.20
CA ILE A 29 1.72 22.05 -24.48
C ILE A 29 0.85 20.95 -23.88
N LEU A 30 0.52 19.91 -24.64
CA LEU A 30 -0.28 18.79 -24.14
C LEU A 30 0.42 18.07 -22.97
N ALA A 31 1.72 17.80 -23.11
CA ALA A 31 2.51 17.17 -22.05
C ALA A 31 2.57 18.02 -20.78
N ALA A 32 2.74 19.34 -20.91
CA ALA A 32 2.77 20.26 -19.77
C ALA A 32 1.46 20.26 -18.95
N LEU A 33 0.31 20.03 -19.60
CA LEU A 33 -0.99 19.91 -18.93
C LEU A 33 -1.20 18.53 -18.32
N LEU A 34 -0.67 17.46 -18.93
CA LEU A 34 -0.88 16.07 -18.48
C LEU A 34 0.02 15.68 -17.29
N LEU A 35 1.28 16.11 -17.25
CA LEU A 35 2.23 15.71 -16.22
C LEU A 35 1.75 15.98 -14.78
N PRO A 36 1.22 17.18 -14.43
CA PRO A 36 0.76 17.43 -13.06
C PRO A 36 -0.49 16.61 -12.69
N VAL A 37 -1.35 16.30 -13.65
CA VAL A 37 -2.54 15.46 -13.43
C VAL A 37 -2.13 14.02 -13.19
N LEU A 38 -1.20 13.50 -14.00
CA LEU A 38 -0.68 12.13 -13.85
C LEU A 38 0.01 11.92 -12.50
N GLY A 39 0.78 12.91 -12.02
CA GLY A 39 1.40 12.87 -10.70
C GLY A 39 0.38 12.71 -9.56
N ARG A 40 -0.70 13.49 -9.61
CA ARG A 40 -1.81 13.40 -8.63
C ARG A 40 -2.54 12.06 -8.73
N ALA A 41 -2.83 11.59 -9.94
CA ALA A 41 -3.48 10.30 -10.16
C ALA A 41 -2.65 9.13 -9.63
N LYS A 42 -1.32 9.13 -9.87
CA LYS A 42 -0.40 8.12 -9.34
C LYS A 42 -0.39 8.12 -7.80
N GLY A 43 -0.38 9.29 -7.17
CA GLY A 43 -0.49 9.42 -5.72
C GLY A 43 -1.78 8.78 -5.19
N LYS A 44 -2.93 9.13 -5.76
CA LYS A 44 -4.23 8.59 -5.38
C LYS A 44 -4.33 7.07 -5.57
N SER A 45 -3.76 6.55 -6.66
CA SER A 45 -3.68 5.10 -6.91
C SER A 45 -2.88 4.40 -5.82
N GLY A 46 -1.75 4.99 -5.38
CA GLY A 46 -0.97 4.49 -4.24
C GLY A 46 -1.78 4.45 -2.95
N ASP A 47 -2.54 5.51 -2.64
CA ASP A 47 -3.38 5.58 -1.44
C ASP A 47 -4.44 4.45 -1.43
N ILE A 48 -5.12 4.24 -2.57
CA ILE A 48 -6.10 3.15 -2.73
C ILE A 48 -5.45 1.78 -2.55
N LYS A 49 -4.24 1.60 -3.09
CA LYS A 49 -3.51 0.34 -2.95
C LYS A 49 -3.16 0.04 -1.49
N CYS A 50 -2.73 1.03 -0.70
CA CYS A 50 -2.44 0.84 0.72
C CYS A 50 -3.71 0.45 1.51
N ILE A 51 -4.86 1.09 1.24
CA ILE A 51 -6.15 0.70 1.83
C ILE A 51 -6.51 -0.75 1.44
N SER A 52 -6.33 -1.12 0.17
CA SER A 52 -6.58 -2.49 -0.31
C SER A 52 -5.66 -3.51 0.37
N ASN A 53 -4.40 -3.17 0.57
CA ASN A 53 -3.44 -4.02 1.28
C ASN A 53 -3.86 -4.24 2.74
N LEU A 54 -4.20 -3.16 3.48
CA LEU A 54 -4.70 -3.27 4.86
C LEU A 54 -5.97 -4.12 4.95
N LYS A 55 -6.89 -4.02 3.98
CA LYS A 55 -8.07 -4.91 3.94
C LYS A 55 -7.69 -6.38 3.73
N GLN A 56 -6.72 -6.67 2.87
CA GLN A 56 -6.22 -8.04 2.68
C GLN A 56 -5.55 -8.57 3.95
N LEU A 57 -4.79 -7.73 4.66
CA LEU A 57 -4.21 -8.07 5.95
C LEU A 57 -5.29 -8.32 7.01
N GLY A 58 -6.39 -7.55 6.98
CA GLY A 58 -7.56 -7.81 7.81
C GLY A 58 -8.14 -9.21 7.58
N ILE A 59 -8.33 -9.60 6.31
CA ILE A 59 -8.79 -10.94 5.96
C ILE A 59 -7.80 -12.01 6.45
N ALA A 60 -6.49 -11.78 6.28
CA ALA A 60 -5.46 -12.71 6.76
C ALA A 60 -5.49 -12.87 8.28
N LEU A 61 -5.75 -11.80 9.04
CA LEU A 61 -5.92 -11.85 10.49
C LEU A 61 -7.15 -12.67 10.91
N TYR A 62 -8.26 -12.56 10.17
CA TYR A 62 -9.44 -13.40 10.43
C TYR A 62 -9.17 -14.88 10.15
N ILE A 63 -8.48 -15.21 9.05
CA ILE A 63 -8.08 -16.58 8.72
C ILE A 63 -7.14 -17.12 9.81
N TYR A 64 -6.16 -16.33 10.22
CA TYR A 64 -5.24 -16.69 11.31
C TYR A 64 -6.00 -16.98 12.60
N ALA A 65 -6.93 -16.11 12.99
CA ALA A 65 -7.73 -16.29 14.20
C ALA A 65 -8.61 -17.54 14.14
N ASP A 66 -9.20 -17.86 13.00
CA ASP A 66 -9.98 -19.09 12.80
C ASP A 66 -9.13 -20.34 13.02
N GLU A 67 -7.86 -20.31 12.60
CA GLU A 67 -6.89 -21.40 12.79
C GLU A 67 -6.33 -21.46 14.23
N HIS A 68 -6.52 -20.40 15.06
CA HIS A 68 -5.91 -20.23 16.38
C HIS A 68 -6.94 -19.92 17.48
N GLU A 69 -8.04 -20.66 17.55
CA GLU A 69 -9.05 -20.55 18.61
C GLU A 69 -9.64 -19.12 18.75
N GLY A 70 -9.77 -18.39 17.67
CA GLY A 70 -10.27 -17.03 17.64
C GLY A 70 -9.26 -15.97 18.12
N ARG A 71 -7.99 -16.34 18.30
CA ARG A 71 -6.94 -15.46 18.83
C ARG A 71 -6.14 -14.79 17.73
N LEU A 72 -5.85 -13.52 17.96
CA LEU A 72 -4.95 -12.72 17.13
C LEU A 72 -3.48 -13.11 17.34
N PRO A 73 -2.61 -12.88 16.34
CA PRO A 73 -1.19 -13.17 16.45
C PRO A 73 -0.53 -12.42 17.60
N SER A 74 0.52 -13.02 18.16
CA SER A 74 1.42 -12.35 19.11
C SER A 74 2.67 -11.91 18.35
N ALA A 75 2.79 -10.61 18.05
CA ALA A 75 3.85 -10.06 17.22
C ALA A 75 4.43 -8.78 17.81
N GLU A 76 5.68 -8.48 17.44
CA GLU A 76 6.31 -7.22 17.77
C GLU A 76 5.67 -6.05 17.03
N ARG A 77 5.58 -4.93 17.74
CA ARG A 77 5.19 -3.65 17.14
C ARG A 77 6.21 -3.16 16.12
N ARG A 78 7.49 -3.21 16.50
CA ARG A 78 8.66 -2.83 15.70
C ARG A 78 9.78 -3.85 15.93
N PRO A 79 9.99 -4.80 15.02
CA PRO A 79 11.01 -5.83 15.18
C PRO A 79 12.43 -5.31 15.39
N THR A 80 12.79 -4.16 14.81
CA THR A 80 14.11 -3.55 15.03
C THR A 80 14.26 -2.88 16.41
N THR A 81 13.14 -2.56 17.07
CA THR A 81 13.10 -1.98 18.41
C THR A 81 12.04 -2.69 19.25
N PRO A 82 12.33 -3.93 19.74
CA PRO A 82 11.38 -4.72 20.51
C PRO A 82 10.88 -3.98 21.76
N VAL A 83 9.61 -4.18 22.11
CA VAL A 83 9.01 -3.62 23.32
C VAL A 83 9.66 -4.24 24.57
N ASP A 84 9.93 -5.54 24.55
CA ASP A 84 10.68 -6.26 25.57
C ASP A 84 11.87 -7.00 24.93
N PRO A 85 13.11 -6.52 25.11
CA PRO A 85 14.29 -7.18 24.53
C PRO A 85 14.55 -8.59 25.10
N THR A 86 13.93 -8.95 26.24
CA THR A 86 14.08 -10.28 26.86
C THR A 86 13.06 -11.28 26.35
N ASN A 87 11.97 -10.81 25.74
CA ASN A 87 10.88 -11.62 25.19
C ASN A 87 10.45 -11.09 23.81
N VAL A 88 11.37 -11.15 22.84
CA VAL A 88 11.14 -10.68 21.48
C VAL A 88 10.11 -11.55 20.78
N GLN A 89 9.02 -10.93 20.33
CA GLN A 89 7.99 -11.59 19.55
C GLN A 89 8.39 -11.64 18.05
N PRO A 90 7.85 -12.59 17.27
CA PRO A 90 8.06 -12.65 15.84
C PRO A 90 7.46 -11.41 15.12
N ARG A 91 7.88 -11.18 13.89
CA ARG A 91 7.29 -10.13 13.04
C ARG A 91 5.90 -10.57 12.58
N ILE A 92 4.97 -9.62 12.50
CA ILE A 92 3.63 -9.87 11.97
C ILE A 92 3.64 -10.45 10.55
N VAL A 93 4.64 -10.06 9.74
CA VAL A 93 4.84 -10.56 8.37
C VAL A 93 5.11 -12.07 8.36
N ASP A 94 5.91 -12.56 9.30
CA ASP A 94 6.29 -13.98 9.36
C ASP A 94 5.09 -14.85 9.80
N LEU A 95 4.28 -14.33 10.71
CA LEU A 95 3.09 -15.02 11.23
C LEU A 95 1.96 -15.11 10.20
N LEU A 96 1.78 -14.07 9.39
CA LEU A 96 0.70 -14.01 8.40
C LEU A 96 1.12 -14.44 6.99
N ALA A 97 2.38 -14.83 6.77
CA ALA A 97 2.91 -15.14 5.44
C ALA A 97 2.04 -16.17 4.69
N THR A 98 1.65 -17.25 5.35
CA THR A 98 0.79 -18.31 4.76
C THR A 98 -0.62 -17.81 4.49
N ASN A 99 -1.19 -17.02 5.39
CA ASN A 99 -2.56 -16.49 5.30
C ASN A 99 -2.71 -15.44 4.19
N VAL A 100 -1.59 -14.83 3.73
CA VAL A 100 -1.55 -13.97 2.53
C VAL A 100 -1.04 -14.71 1.28
N GLY A 101 -0.99 -16.04 1.31
CA GLY A 101 -0.50 -16.85 0.18
C GLY A 101 0.97 -16.61 -0.17
N ASN A 102 1.79 -16.26 0.81
CA ASN A 102 3.22 -15.88 0.66
C ASN A 102 3.46 -14.64 -0.23
N VAL A 103 2.42 -13.83 -0.49
CA VAL A 103 2.53 -12.57 -1.25
C VAL A 103 2.92 -11.44 -0.29
N LEU A 104 4.20 -11.39 0.12
CA LEU A 104 4.69 -10.41 1.10
C LEU A 104 4.53 -8.94 0.67
N LYS A 105 4.36 -8.69 -0.62
CA LYS A 105 4.06 -7.34 -1.16
C LYS A 105 2.77 -6.71 -0.62
N VAL A 106 1.89 -7.47 0.01
CA VAL A 106 0.71 -6.94 0.70
C VAL A 106 1.08 -6.11 1.94
N PHE A 107 2.26 -6.36 2.52
CA PHE A 107 2.79 -5.58 3.64
C PHE A 107 3.49 -4.28 3.23
N GLU A 108 3.64 -4.02 1.92
CA GLU A 108 4.27 -2.82 1.39
C GLU A 108 3.23 -1.77 0.97
N CYS A 109 3.28 -0.58 1.56
CA CYS A 109 2.53 0.57 1.09
C CYS A 109 3.33 1.29 -0.01
N PRO A 110 2.80 1.47 -1.24
CA PRO A 110 3.49 2.21 -2.30
C PRO A 110 3.78 3.69 -1.97
N ARG A 111 3.22 4.18 -0.88
CA ARG A 111 3.43 5.55 -0.36
C ARG A 111 4.49 5.60 0.74
N ASP A 112 5.05 4.45 1.14
CA ASP A 112 6.12 4.38 2.13
C ASP A 112 7.37 5.09 1.59
N ARG A 113 7.70 6.24 2.16
CA ARG A 113 8.85 7.09 1.80
C ARG A 113 10.05 6.87 2.73
N PHE A 114 9.86 6.12 3.80
CA PHE A 114 10.84 5.90 4.85
C PHE A 114 11.43 4.49 4.80
N ASP A 115 10.97 3.69 3.84
CA ASP A 115 11.51 2.34 3.60
C ASP A 115 11.23 1.36 4.77
N TRP A 116 10.12 1.59 5.49
CA TRP A 116 9.72 0.75 6.62
C TRP A 116 9.54 -0.71 6.22
N PHE A 117 9.00 -0.95 5.02
CA PHE A 117 8.88 -2.32 4.51
C PHE A 117 10.24 -3.03 4.47
N ARG A 118 11.31 -2.37 4.08
CA ARG A 118 12.66 -2.95 4.05
C ARG A 118 13.27 -3.08 5.44
N LEU A 119 12.99 -2.14 6.33
CA LEU A 119 13.57 -2.10 7.68
C LEU A 119 12.86 -3.08 8.63
N GLU A 120 11.53 -3.04 8.66
CA GLU A 120 10.70 -3.78 9.62
C GLU A 120 9.99 -5.00 9.00
N GLY A 121 10.03 -5.16 7.66
CA GLY A 121 9.29 -6.17 6.91
C GLY A 121 7.86 -5.76 6.56
N SER A 122 7.40 -4.59 7.04
CA SER A 122 6.07 -4.05 6.80
C SER A 122 6.09 -2.52 6.79
N SER A 123 5.29 -1.89 5.91
CA SER A 123 4.95 -0.47 6.00
C SER A 123 3.82 -0.19 6.99
N TYR A 124 3.29 -1.24 7.63
CA TYR A 124 2.18 -1.17 8.57
C TYR A 124 2.62 -1.66 9.95
N GLU A 125 2.37 -0.85 10.96
CA GLU A 125 2.67 -1.12 12.35
C GLU A 125 1.60 -2.04 12.96
N TRP A 126 2.01 -3.08 13.66
CA TRP A 126 1.12 -3.95 14.42
C TRP A 126 0.81 -3.33 15.79
N ASN A 127 -0.45 -3.39 16.21
CA ASN A 127 -0.81 -3.00 17.55
C ASN A 127 -0.57 -4.15 18.55
N TYR A 128 0.56 -4.14 19.22
CA TYR A 128 0.95 -5.19 20.16
C TYR A 128 -0.04 -5.38 21.33
N ALA A 129 -0.89 -4.38 21.64
CA ALA A 129 -1.95 -4.53 22.63
C ALA A 129 -3.04 -5.54 22.20
N ALA A 130 -3.07 -5.89 20.93
CA ALA A 130 -3.94 -6.93 20.38
C ALA A 130 -3.33 -8.34 20.45
N ASN A 131 -2.08 -8.48 20.92
CA ASN A 131 -1.39 -9.76 21.02
C ASN A 131 -2.21 -10.77 21.83
N ASN A 132 -2.47 -11.93 21.21
CA ASN A 132 -3.19 -13.05 21.83
C ASN A 132 -4.62 -12.72 22.31
N GLN A 133 -5.18 -11.57 21.92
CA GLN A 133 -6.57 -11.21 22.23
C GLN A 133 -7.54 -11.94 21.30
N LEU A 134 -8.78 -12.14 21.74
CA LEU A 134 -9.85 -12.64 20.86
C LEU A 134 -10.18 -11.61 19.78
N ILE A 135 -10.38 -12.05 18.55
CA ILE A 135 -10.67 -11.16 17.41
C ILE A 135 -11.98 -10.40 17.60
N GLU A 136 -12.92 -10.95 18.37
CA GLU A 136 -14.18 -10.28 18.74
C GLU A 136 -13.99 -9.13 19.72
N GLN A 137 -12.93 -9.22 20.55
CA GLN A 137 -12.55 -8.23 21.57
C GLN A 137 -11.04 -8.00 21.55
N PRO A 138 -10.52 -7.42 20.46
CA PRO A 138 -9.09 -7.41 20.15
C PRO A 138 -8.27 -6.36 20.91
N GLY A 139 -8.76 -5.84 22.00
CA GLY A 139 -8.03 -4.85 22.78
C GLY A 139 -8.61 -4.60 24.15
N VAL A 140 -7.81 -3.96 25.00
CA VAL A 140 -8.20 -3.56 26.35
C VAL A 140 -7.77 -2.11 26.58
N ASN A 141 -8.66 -1.29 27.13
CA ASN A 141 -8.34 0.07 27.55
C ASN A 141 -8.65 0.22 29.04
N GLY A 142 -7.60 0.37 29.87
CA GLY A 142 -7.75 0.47 31.32
C GLY A 142 -8.44 -0.75 31.98
N GLY A 143 -8.23 -1.97 31.43
CA GLY A 143 -8.87 -3.19 31.92
C GLY A 143 -10.25 -3.48 31.29
N ILE A 144 -10.79 -2.59 30.47
CA ILE A 144 -12.10 -2.76 29.81
C ILE A 144 -11.89 -3.27 28.39
N PRO A 145 -12.53 -4.40 27.98
CA PRO A 145 -12.46 -4.89 26.62
C PRO A 145 -12.98 -3.86 25.61
N ILE A 146 -12.26 -3.69 24.49
CA ILE A 146 -12.66 -2.83 23.39
C ILE A 146 -13.29 -3.70 22.32
N SER A 147 -14.49 -3.29 21.81
CA SER A 147 -15.12 -3.98 20.69
C SER A 147 -14.28 -3.90 19.41
N ALA A 148 -14.44 -4.89 18.52
CA ALA A 148 -13.72 -4.97 17.25
C ALA A 148 -13.83 -3.68 16.40
N GLU A 149 -14.99 -3.01 16.42
CA GLU A 149 -15.24 -1.75 15.72
C GLU A 149 -14.34 -0.59 16.17
N ARG A 150 -13.85 -0.63 17.41
CA ARG A 150 -13.02 0.44 18.00
C ARG A 150 -11.55 0.05 18.11
N ALA A 151 -11.25 -1.22 18.11
CA ALA A 151 -9.90 -1.72 18.27
C ALA A 151 -9.11 -1.53 16.98
N ARG A 152 -8.00 -0.83 17.05
CA ARG A 152 -7.05 -0.66 15.96
C ARG A 152 -6.12 -1.87 15.95
N LEU A 153 -6.01 -2.57 14.82
CA LEU A 153 -5.14 -3.74 14.70
C LEU A 153 -3.83 -3.40 13.99
N MET A 154 -3.91 -2.72 12.85
CA MET A 154 -2.76 -2.30 12.08
C MET A 154 -2.96 -0.88 11.54
N TYR A 155 -1.88 -0.14 11.37
CA TYR A 155 -1.93 1.21 10.82
C TYR A 155 -0.60 1.56 10.14
N ASP A 156 -0.62 2.54 9.24
CA ASP A 156 0.61 3.02 8.60
C ASP A 156 1.64 3.45 9.65
N TYR A 157 2.92 3.12 9.45
CA TYR A 157 3.99 3.57 10.35
C TYR A 157 4.04 5.10 10.46
N GLU A 158 3.86 5.78 9.33
CA GLU A 158 3.90 7.24 9.25
C GLU A 158 2.72 7.80 8.45
N ASN A 159 2.59 9.12 8.44
CA ASN A 159 1.55 9.82 7.68
C ASN A 159 1.89 9.82 6.18
N PHE A 160 1.78 8.66 5.51
CA PHE A 160 2.16 8.50 4.11
C PHE A 160 1.19 9.17 3.14
N HIS A 161 -0.07 9.35 3.54
CA HIS A 161 -1.16 9.70 2.65
C HIS A 161 -1.50 11.18 2.70
N VAL A 162 -2.08 11.68 1.60
CA VAL A 162 -2.51 13.08 1.50
C VAL A 162 -3.79 13.28 2.30
N GLY A 163 -3.74 14.19 3.28
CA GLY A 163 -4.89 14.56 4.11
C GLY A 163 -4.45 15.43 5.28
N GLY A 164 -4.99 16.64 5.39
CA GLY A 164 -4.55 17.60 6.39
C GLY A 164 -3.13 18.16 6.16
N SER A 165 -2.64 18.98 7.09
CA SER A 165 -1.33 19.65 6.98
C SER A 165 -0.14 18.68 7.15
N ASN A 166 -0.31 17.58 7.86
CA ASN A 166 0.75 16.63 8.24
C ASN A 166 0.60 15.23 7.63
N GLY A 167 -0.29 15.07 6.63
CA GLY A 167 -0.63 13.75 6.10
C GLY A 167 -1.59 12.96 7.00
N VAL A 168 -1.93 11.74 6.58
CA VAL A 168 -2.89 10.86 7.24
C VAL A 168 -2.35 9.43 7.27
N LYS A 169 -2.64 8.70 8.35
CA LYS A 169 -2.43 7.24 8.46
C LYS A 169 -3.74 6.51 8.13
N ASN A 170 -3.66 5.42 7.39
CA ASN A 170 -4.79 4.49 7.32
C ASN A 170 -4.71 3.52 8.51
N VAL A 171 -5.85 3.15 9.03
CA VAL A 171 -6.02 2.26 10.17
C VAL A 171 -6.95 1.12 9.81
N LEU A 172 -6.51 -0.10 10.05
CA LEU A 172 -7.32 -1.30 10.03
C LEU A 172 -7.91 -1.53 11.44
N TYR A 173 -9.21 -1.63 11.53
CA TYR A 173 -9.94 -1.96 12.75
C TYR A 173 -10.23 -3.45 12.86
N GLY A 174 -10.59 -3.90 14.05
CA GLY A 174 -10.89 -5.29 14.34
C GLY A 174 -12.10 -5.86 13.58
N ASP A 175 -13.00 -5.00 13.11
CA ASP A 175 -14.13 -5.37 12.24
C ASP A 175 -13.76 -5.47 10.74
N GLY A 176 -12.48 -5.33 10.39
CA GLY A 176 -11.98 -5.36 9.02
C GLY A 176 -12.12 -4.04 8.24
N ARG A 177 -12.71 -3.02 8.84
CA ARG A 177 -12.84 -1.68 8.27
C ARG A 177 -11.47 -1.00 8.20
N VAL A 178 -11.21 -0.28 7.10
CA VAL A 178 -10.02 0.54 6.95
C VAL A 178 -10.43 1.99 6.73
N GLU A 179 -9.97 2.87 7.60
CA GLU A 179 -10.28 4.30 7.55
C GLU A 179 -9.03 5.15 7.79
N PRO A 180 -9.01 6.38 7.25
CA PRO A 180 -7.98 7.34 7.59
C PRO A 180 -8.14 7.81 9.04
N LEU A 181 -7.06 7.82 9.81
CA LEU A 181 -7.01 8.39 11.15
C LEU A 181 -7.06 9.92 11.02
N ARG A 182 -8.14 10.50 11.49
CA ARG A 182 -8.36 11.97 11.52
C ARG A 182 -7.95 12.56 12.84
#